data_42b34194a882a234494c928f6a0eb640
#
_entry.id   42b34194a882a234494c928f6a0eb640
#
_cell.length_a   1.000
_cell.length_b   1.000
_cell.length_c   1.000
_cell.angle_alpha   90.00
_cell.angle_beta   90.00
_cell.angle_gamma   90.00
#
_symmetry.space_group_name_H-M   'P 1'
#
loop_
_entity.id
_entity.type
_entity.pdbx_description
1 polymer ?
#
loop_
_entity_poly.entity_id
_entity_poly.type
_entity_poly.pdbx_seq_one_letter_code
_entity_poly.pdbx_strand_id
1 'polypeptide(L)'
;VRRSGARVGDVVAVVGRLGWAAAGLAVLSRGFRSPAALVGSYRVPEPPIEQGVVAALAGATSMIDVSDGLIADLGHLADESGVAIEVATRVVPVHARLTEVASALGRDPMEWAMTGGDDHALAATFPDKASVPADWTPIGMVREGSGIVVDGQPWTGTGGWDHFGSAG
;
A
#
# COMPACT_ATOMS: atom_id res chain seq x y z
N VAL A 1 -10.70 14.89 -0.03
CA VAL A 1 -9.55 14.52 -0.87
C VAL A 1 -10.04 13.56 -1.94
N ARG A 2 -9.49 13.64 -3.13
CA ARG A 2 -9.81 12.78 -4.29
C ARG A 2 -8.61 11.92 -4.64
N ARG A 3 -8.79 10.95 -5.54
CA ARG A 3 -7.69 10.19 -6.15
C ARG A 3 -6.85 11.06 -7.10
N SER A 4 -7.50 11.98 -7.80
CA SER A 4 -6.85 12.96 -8.68
C SER A 4 -6.42 14.20 -7.90
N GLY A 5 -5.17 14.62 -8.01
CA GLY A 5 -4.68 15.84 -7.36
C GLY A 5 -3.24 15.75 -6.88
N ALA A 6 -2.59 14.59 -7.05
CA ALA A 6 -1.17 14.46 -6.82
C ALA A 6 -0.39 15.36 -7.78
N ARG A 7 0.69 15.95 -7.28
CA ARG A 7 1.55 16.88 -8.03
C ARG A 7 3.00 16.42 -7.98
N VAL A 8 3.72 16.67 -9.04
CA VAL A 8 5.17 16.41 -9.07
C VAL A 8 5.86 17.11 -7.89
N GLY A 9 6.64 16.35 -7.14
CA GLY A 9 7.31 16.80 -5.91
C GLY A 9 6.57 16.46 -4.63
N ASP A 10 5.29 16.04 -4.69
CA ASP A 10 4.55 15.59 -3.52
C ASP A 10 5.21 14.35 -2.88
N VAL A 11 5.14 14.26 -1.57
CA VAL A 11 5.57 13.08 -0.80
C VAL A 11 4.44 12.07 -0.76
N VAL A 12 4.72 10.82 -1.09
CA VAL A 12 3.78 9.70 -0.96
C VAL A 12 3.95 9.07 0.41
N ALA A 13 2.87 8.91 1.16
CA ALA A 13 2.89 8.30 2.47
C ALA A 13 1.72 7.32 2.67
N VAL A 14 1.89 6.38 3.59
CA VAL A 14 0.89 5.37 3.94
C VAL A 14 0.64 5.34 5.44
N VAL A 15 -0.56 4.91 5.82
CA VAL A 15 -0.95 4.61 7.20
C VAL A 15 -1.82 3.37 7.26
N GLY A 16 -1.67 2.59 8.31
CA GLY A 16 -2.37 1.31 8.47
C GLY A 16 -1.46 0.11 8.24
N ARG A 17 -2.08 -1.05 8.12
CA ARG A 17 -1.37 -2.33 7.94
C ARG A 17 -1.24 -2.65 6.46
N LEU A 18 -0.07 -3.11 6.04
CA LEU A 18 0.19 -3.59 4.67
C LEU A 18 0.60 -5.06 4.70
N GLY A 19 -0.01 -5.87 3.81
CA GLY A 19 0.30 -7.28 3.63
C GLY A 19 -0.32 -8.21 4.69
N TRP A 20 -1.07 -7.69 5.66
CA TRP A 20 -1.61 -8.49 6.77
C TRP A 20 -2.70 -9.45 6.30
N ALA A 21 -3.62 -9.00 5.47
CA ALA A 21 -4.69 -9.84 4.93
C ALA A 21 -4.11 -10.94 4.04
N ALA A 22 -3.19 -10.61 3.15
CA ALA A 22 -2.51 -11.58 2.28
C ALA A 22 -1.71 -12.63 3.09
N ALA A 23 -0.99 -12.20 4.13
CA ALA A 23 -0.29 -13.12 5.03
C ALA A 23 -1.28 -14.02 5.79
N GLY A 24 -2.41 -13.47 6.27
CA GLY A 24 -3.47 -14.22 6.92
C GLY A 24 -4.09 -15.29 6.02
N LEU A 25 -4.37 -14.95 4.76
CA LEU A 25 -4.83 -15.89 3.74
C LEU A 25 -3.79 -16.98 3.47
N ALA A 26 -2.51 -16.63 3.36
CA ALA A 26 -1.42 -17.59 3.14
C ALA A 26 -1.31 -18.60 4.29
N VAL A 27 -1.50 -18.18 5.54
CA VAL A 27 -1.56 -19.05 6.72
C VAL A 27 -2.76 -20.00 6.65
N LEU A 28 -3.95 -19.46 6.37
CA LEU A 28 -5.19 -20.25 6.27
C LEU A 28 -5.15 -21.26 5.15
N SER A 29 -4.61 -20.89 3.98
CA SER A 29 -4.51 -21.77 2.81
C SER A 29 -3.63 -22.99 3.05
N ARG A 30 -2.75 -22.94 4.07
CA ARG A 30 -1.92 -24.07 4.52
C ARG A 30 -2.52 -24.84 5.70
N GLY A 31 -3.77 -24.56 6.06
CA GLY A 31 -4.50 -25.22 7.13
C GLY A 31 -4.14 -24.73 8.53
N PHE A 32 -3.32 -23.67 8.67
CA PHE A 32 -2.96 -23.10 9.97
C PHE A 32 -3.95 -22.00 10.38
N ARG A 33 -4.03 -21.75 11.69
CA ARG A 33 -4.89 -20.71 12.28
C ARG A 33 -4.11 -19.72 13.15
N SER A 34 -2.79 -19.81 13.14
CA SER A 34 -1.89 -18.97 13.92
C SER A 34 -0.81 -18.40 12.99
N PRO A 35 -0.39 -17.13 13.15
CA PRO A 35 -0.81 -16.19 14.21
C PRO A 35 -2.24 -15.66 14.04
N ALA A 36 -3.00 -15.65 15.15
CA ALA A 36 -4.40 -15.24 15.13
C ALA A 36 -4.62 -13.80 14.64
N ALA A 37 -3.64 -12.91 14.89
CA ALA A 37 -3.72 -11.51 14.46
C ALA A 37 -3.72 -11.37 12.92
N LEU A 38 -2.91 -12.15 12.18
CA LEU A 38 -2.90 -12.13 10.71
C LEU A 38 -4.18 -12.75 10.14
N VAL A 39 -4.59 -13.90 10.68
CA VAL A 39 -5.86 -14.54 10.31
C VAL A 39 -7.05 -13.63 10.60
N GLY A 40 -7.00 -12.88 11.72
CA GLY A 40 -8.01 -11.90 12.09
C GLY A 40 -8.09 -10.76 11.07
N SER A 41 -6.96 -10.18 10.67
CA SER A 41 -6.91 -9.10 9.67
C SER A 41 -7.46 -9.51 8.31
N TYR A 42 -7.23 -10.76 7.87
CA TYR A 42 -7.86 -11.27 6.65
C TYR A 42 -9.38 -11.39 6.77
N ARG A 43 -9.91 -11.78 7.95
CA ARG A 43 -11.35 -11.97 8.16
C ARG A 43 -12.11 -10.69 8.41
N VAL A 44 -11.50 -9.77 9.12
CA VAL A 44 -12.09 -8.50 9.54
C VAL A 44 -10.98 -7.44 9.49
N PRO A 45 -10.83 -6.74 8.35
CA PRO A 45 -9.89 -5.63 8.23
C PRO A 45 -10.20 -4.51 9.23
N GLU A 46 -9.16 -3.80 9.66
CA GLU A 46 -9.26 -2.65 10.58
C GLU A 46 -8.77 -1.39 9.86
N PRO A 47 -9.59 -0.77 8.98
CA PRO A 47 -9.19 0.42 8.24
C PRO A 47 -8.98 1.61 9.17
N PRO A 48 -7.90 2.41 9.00
CA PRO A 48 -7.62 3.58 9.83
C PRO A 48 -8.46 4.80 9.38
N ILE A 49 -9.79 4.71 9.47
CA ILE A 49 -10.74 5.70 8.89
C ILE A 49 -10.47 7.11 9.40
N GLU A 50 -10.15 7.29 10.68
CA GLU A 50 -9.88 8.60 11.28
C GLU A 50 -8.66 9.29 10.65
N GLN A 51 -7.70 8.51 10.17
CA GLN A 51 -6.49 9.01 9.52
C GLN A 51 -6.79 9.68 8.16
N GLY A 52 -7.89 9.31 7.52
CA GLY A 52 -8.36 10.01 6.31
C GLY A 52 -8.74 11.47 6.58
N VAL A 53 -9.38 11.73 7.73
CA VAL A 53 -9.69 13.11 8.17
C VAL A 53 -8.42 13.86 8.55
N VAL A 54 -7.51 13.21 9.27
CA VAL A 54 -6.21 13.79 9.66
C VAL A 54 -5.42 14.19 8.41
N ALA A 55 -5.33 13.31 7.40
CA ALA A 55 -4.65 13.61 6.14
C ALA A 55 -5.29 14.79 5.39
N ALA A 56 -6.62 14.82 5.33
CA ALA A 56 -7.33 15.93 4.68
C ALA A 56 -7.05 17.27 5.35
N LEU A 57 -7.05 17.33 6.67
CA LEU A 57 -6.73 18.52 7.45
C LEU A 57 -5.26 18.92 7.32
N ALA A 58 -4.36 17.95 7.14
CA ALA A 58 -2.93 18.19 6.90
C ALA A 58 -2.63 18.64 5.45
N GLY A 59 -3.64 18.74 4.58
CA GLY A 59 -3.48 19.22 3.22
C GLY A 59 -3.08 18.15 2.21
N ALA A 60 -3.48 16.89 2.43
CA ALA A 60 -3.28 15.84 1.44
C ALA A 60 -3.83 16.26 0.08
N THR A 61 -3.02 16.13 -0.97
CA THR A 61 -3.34 16.53 -2.35
C THR A 61 -4.15 15.47 -3.06
N SER A 62 -3.86 14.18 -2.78
CA SER A 62 -4.67 13.03 -3.23
C SER A 62 -4.68 11.93 -2.16
N MET A 63 -5.65 11.01 -2.24
CA MET A 63 -5.75 9.88 -1.31
C MET A 63 -6.57 8.74 -1.91
N ILE A 64 -6.18 7.52 -1.55
CA ILE A 64 -6.86 6.27 -1.93
C ILE A 64 -6.76 5.28 -0.76
N ASP A 65 -7.73 4.37 -0.62
CA ASP A 65 -7.58 3.18 0.22
C ASP A 65 -6.79 2.10 -0.52
N VAL A 66 -6.10 1.26 0.24
CA VAL A 66 -5.33 0.13 -0.29
C VAL A 66 -6.19 -1.13 -0.21
N SER A 67 -6.94 -1.41 -1.26
CA SER A 67 -7.86 -2.54 -1.38
C SER A 67 -7.32 -3.65 -2.28
N ASP A 68 -6.71 -3.31 -3.40
CA ASP A 68 -6.20 -4.25 -4.39
C ASP A 68 -4.70 -4.52 -4.23
N GLY A 69 -4.05 -3.73 -3.40
CA GLY A 69 -2.63 -3.76 -3.07
C GLY A 69 -1.96 -2.42 -3.32
N LEU A 70 -0.94 -2.13 -2.53
CA LEU A 70 -0.29 -0.80 -2.52
C LEU A 70 0.10 -0.32 -3.93
N ILE A 71 0.72 -1.18 -4.73
CA ILE A 71 1.18 -0.81 -6.08
C ILE A 71 0.00 -0.59 -7.03
N ALA A 72 -1.03 -1.44 -6.97
CA ALA A 72 -2.22 -1.30 -7.81
C ALA A 72 -2.95 0.02 -7.51
N ASP A 73 -3.20 0.29 -6.24
CA ASP A 73 -3.95 1.47 -5.80
C ASP A 73 -3.17 2.77 -6.01
N LEU A 74 -1.85 2.77 -5.79
CA LEU A 74 -0.99 3.88 -6.18
C LEU A 74 -0.96 4.08 -7.70
N GLY A 75 -1.08 3.00 -8.49
CA GLY A 75 -1.23 3.05 -9.95
C GLY A 75 -2.48 3.82 -10.35
N HIS A 76 -3.62 3.53 -9.75
CA HIS A 76 -4.86 4.29 -9.97
C HIS A 76 -4.72 5.77 -9.62
N LEU A 77 -4.02 6.08 -8.52
CA LEU A 77 -3.76 7.47 -8.11
C LEU A 77 -2.84 8.18 -9.11
N ALA A 78 -1.80 7.49 -9.60
CA ALA A 78 -0.89 8.01 -10.61
C ALA A 78 -1.62 8.32 -11.93
N ASP A 79 -2.43 7.38 -12.41
CA ASP A 79 -3.20 7.51 -13.66
C ASP A 79 -4.21 8.65 -13.57
N GLU A 80 -4.99 8.73 -12.50
CA GLU A 80 -5.99 9.78 -12.26
C GLU A 80 -5.39 11.18 -12.12
N SER A 81 -4.13 11.26 -11.69
CA SER A 81 -3.39 12.53 -11.51
C SER A 81 -2.48 12.86 -12.70
N GLY A 82 -2.25 11.93 -13.64
CA GLY A 82 -1.37 12.10 -14.80
C GLY A 82 0.10 12.24 -14.42
N VAL A 83 0.57 11.46 -13.46
CA VAL A 83 1.92 11.50 -12.89
C VAL A 83 2.54 10.12 -12.79
N ALA A 84 3.84 10.04 -12.47
CA ALA A 84 4.46 8.82 -11.99
C ALA A 84 4.57 8.83 -10.46
N ILE A 85 4.52 7.66 -9.83
CA ILE A 85 4.79 7.50 -8.39
C ILE A 85 6.01 6.61 -8.21
N GLU A 86 7.03 7.13 -7.53
CA GLU A 86 8.23 6.39 -7.14
C GLU A 86 8.11 5.93 -5.70
N VAL A 87 8.22 4.62 -5.47
CA VAL A 87 8.20 3.97 -4.16
C VAL A 87 9.59 3.44 -3.84
N ALA A 88 10.07 3.68 -2.63
CA ALA A 88 11.33 3.14 -2.12
C ALA A 88 11.04 1.99 -1.14
N THR A 89 11.35 0.75 -1.52
CA THR A 89 11.02 -0.45 -0.72
C THR A 89 11.63 -0.42 0.68
N ARG A 90 12.84 0.14 0.83
CA ARG A 90 13.54 0.24 2.11
C ARG A 90 12.79 1.01 3.22
N VAL A 91 11.80 1.81 2.86
CA VAL A 91 10.99 2.60 3.81
C VAL A 91 9.52 2.18 3.84
N VAL A 92 9.10 1.20 3.03
CA VAL A 92 7.78 0.59 3.13
C VAL A 92 7.68 -0.16 4.47
N PRO A 93 6.65 0.10 5.30
CA PRO A 93 6.56 -0.53 6.61
C PRO A 93 6.19 -2.01 6.48
N VAL A 94 7.10 -2.89 6.87
CA VAL A 94 6.87 -4.34 6.98
C VAL A 94 6.93 -4.74 8.45
N HIS A 95 5.81 -5.19 8.99
CA HIS A 95 5.74 -5.56 10.40
C HIS A 95 6.49 -6.87 10.67
N ALA A 96 7.16 -6.99 11.83
CA ALA A 96 7.95 -8.17 12.21
C ALA A 96 7.18 -9.50 12.10
N ARG A 97 5.89 -9.52 12.41
CA ARG A 97 5.05 -10.72 12.26
C ARG A 97 4.91 -11.20 10.82
N LEU A 98 4.89 -10.29 9.84
CA LEU A 98 4.93 -10.67 8.43
C LEU A 98 6.24 -11.36 8.09
N THR A 99 7.36 -10.79 8.55
CA THR A 99 8.70 -11.35 8.34
C THR A 99 8.82 -12.77 8.95
N GLU A 100 8.32 -12.96 10.16
CA GLU A 100 8.32 -14.28 10.83
C GLU A 100 7.54 -15.32 10.03
N VAL A 101 6.31 -14.99 9.64
CA VAL A 101 5.44 -15.90 8.87
C VAL A 101 5.98 -16.12 7.46
N ALA A 102 6.46 -15.09 6.80
CA ALA A 102 7.05 -15.20 5.47
C ALA A 102 8.26 -16.13 5.48
N SER A 103 9.15 -15.99 6.47
CA SER A 103 10.29 -16.91 6.68
C SER A 103 9.83 -18.36 6.85
N ALA A 104 8.82 -18.61 7.68
CA ALA A 104 8.27 -19.96 7.90
C ALA A 104 7.60 -20.55 6.65
N LEU A 105 7.07 -19.70 5.76
CA LEU A 105 6.37 -20.10 4.56
C LEU A 105 7.24 -20.06 3.29
N GLY A 106 8.51 -19.63 3.38
CA GLY A 106 9.41 -19.47 2.24
C GLY A 106 8.94 -18.38 1.28
N ARG A 107 8.38 -17.26 1.80
CA ARG A 107 7.86 -16.12 1.03
C ARG A 107 8.63 -14.83 1.34
N ASP A 108 8.51 -13.85 0.49
CA ASP A 108 9.01 -12.50 0.75
C ASP A 108 7.91 -11.65 1.40
N PRO A 109 8.11 -11.12 2.62
CA PRO A 109 7.11 -10.27 3.28
C PRO A 109 6.88 -8.95 2.54
N MET A 110 7.86 -8.47 1.78
CA MET A 110 7.74 -7.27 0.95
C MET A 110 6.74 -7.48 -0.19
N GLU A 111 6.70 -8.67 -0.78
CA GLU A 111 5.69 -9.04 -1.79
C GLU A 111 4.28 -8.81 -1.24
N TRP A 112 4.00 -9.30 -0.02
CA TRP A 112 2.70 -9.08 0.62
C TRP A 112 2.42 -7.61 0.89
N ALA A 113 3.41 -6.84 1.36
CA ALA A 113 3.22 -5.41 1.65
C ALA A 113 2.97 -4.57 0.39
N MET A 114 3.57 -4.96 -0.73
CA MET A 114 3.47 -4.22 -1.99
C MET A 114 2.25 -4.61 -2.83
N THR A 115 1.88 -5.90 -2.83
CA THR A 115 0.84 -6.44 -3.74
C THR A 115 -0.32 -7.13 -3.04
N GLY A 116 -0.27 -7.27 -1.71
CA GLY A 116 -1.38 -7.85 -0.94
C GLY A 116 -2.58 -6.92 -0.90
N GLY A 117 -3.76 -7.45 -1.22
CA GLY A 117 -5.02 -6.74 -1.12
C GLY A 117 -5.73 -6.93 0.22
N ASP A 118 -6.93 -6.34 0.35
CA ASP A 118 -7.86 -6.43 1.49
C ASP A 118 -7.33 -5.87 2.83
N ASP A 119 -6.27 -5.08 2.83
CA ASP A 119 -5.73 -4.47 4.04
C ASP A 119 -6.49 -3.20 4.48
N HIS A 120 -7.06 -2.47 3.50
CA HIS A 120 -7.73 -1.18 3.68
C HIS A 120 -6.91 -0.12 4.45
N ALA A 121 -5.60 -0.17 4.29
CA ALA A 121 -4.72 0.93 4.65
C ALA A 121 -5.05 2.18 3.82
N LEU A 122 -4.51 3.33 4.17
CA LEU A 122 -4.65 4.54 3.34
C LEU A 122 -3.29 4.94 2.76
N ALA A 123 -3.30 5.34 1.49
CA ALA A 123 -2.18 5.97 0.82
C ALA A 123 -2.58 7.38 0.38
N ALA A 124 -1.69 8.35 0.59
CA ALA A 124 -1.95 9.76 0.25
C ALA A 124 -0.68 10.46 -0.22
N THR A 125 -0.87 11.58 -0.90
CA THR A 125 0.20 12.49 -1.28
C THR A 125 0.10 13.81 -0.53
N PHE A 126 1.24 14.38 -0.17
CA PHE A 126 1.35 15.62 0.59
C PHE A 126 2.33 16.57 -0.09
N PRO A 127 2.10 17.91 -0.05
CA PRO A 127 2.94 18.88 -0.77
C PRO A 127 4.41 18.87 -0.33
N ASP A 128 4.68 18.47 0.93
CA ASP A 128 6.02 18.33 1.47
C ASP A 128 6.05 17.36 2.66
N LYS A 129 7.26 17.04 3.12
CA LYS A 129 7.46 16.12 4.24
C LYS A 129 6.94 16.67 5.58
N ALA A 130 6.93 17.99 5.76
CA ALA A 130 6.47 18.61 7.00
C ALA A 130 4.93 18.52 7.14
N SER A 131 4.22 18.40 6.03
CA SER A 131 2.77 18.21 5.97
C SER A 131 2.33 16.75 6.23
N VAL A 132 3.25 15.78 6.21
CA VAL A 132 2.91 14.38 6.48
C VAL A 132 2.61 14.20 7.97
N PRO A 133 1.40 13.70 8.36
CA PRO A 133 1.07 13.49 9.76
C PRO A 133 1.99 12.45 10.44
N ALA A 134 2.18 12.54 11.74
CA ALA A 134 3.15 11.75 12.50
C ALA A 134 2.93 10.22 12.40
N ASP A 135 1.66 9.79 12.28
CA ASP A 135 1.31 8.36 12.16
C ASP A 135 1.49 7.81 10.74
N TRP A 136 1.74 8.67 9.77
CA TRP A 136 1.94 8.28 8.38
C TRP A 136 3.41 8.04 8.08
N THR A 137 3.69 7.02 7.30
CA THR A 137 5.05 6.65 6.88
C THR A 137 5.29 7.13 5.46
N PRO A 138 6.22 8.08 5.23
CA PRO A 138 6.66 8.45 3.88
C PRO A 138 7.33 7.25 3.19
N ILE A 139 6.85 6.88 2.00
CA ILE A 139 7.34 5.73 1.25
C ILE A 139 7.88 6.07 -0.14
N GLY A 140 7.67 7.30 -0.60
CA GLY A 140 8.06 7.67 -1.95
C GLY A 140 7.76 9.12 -2.30
N MET A 141 7.82 9.40 -3.58
CA MET A 141 7.57 10.73 -4.15
C MET A 141 6.82 10.66 -5.47
N VAL A 142 6.06 11.70 -5.77
CA VAL A 142 5.44 11.92 -7.08
C VAL A 142 6.47 12.49 -8.04
N ARG A 143 6.54 11.92 -9.26
CA ARG A 143 7.49 12.27 -10.31
C ARG A 143 6.78 12.67 -11.61
N GLU A 144 7.51 13.31 -12.50
CA GLU A 144 7.09 13.45 -13.90
C GLU A 144 7.04 12.07 -14.56
N GLY A 145 6.05 11.84 -15.42
CA GLY A 145 5.88 10.60 -16.16
C GLY A 145 4.53 9.94 -15.89
N SER A 146 4.48 8.63 -15.94
CA SER A 146 3.26 7.85 -15.71
C SER A 146 3.59 6.51 -15.05
N GLY A 147 2.61 5.92 -14.36
CA GLY A 147 2.72 4.60 -13.73
C GLY A 147 3.56 4.58 -12.46
N ILE A 148 4.02 3.38 -12.09
CA ILE A 148 4.75 3.15 -10.85
C ILE A 148 6.22 2.82 -11.11
N VAL A 149 7.08 3.42 -10.31
CA VAL A 149 8.53 3.17 -10.27
C VAL A 149 8.87 2.63 -8.89
N VAL A 150 9.57 1.53 -8.80
CA VAL A 150 10.01 0.93 -7.54
C VAL A 150 11.54 0.88 -7.53
N ASP A 151 12.17 1.51 -6.55
CA ASP A 151 13.62 1.60 -6.40
C ASP A 151 14.33 2.03 -7.69
N GLY A 152 13.75 3.01 -8.40
CA GLY A 152 14.28 3.58 -9.64
C GLY A 152 14.02 2.76 -10.91
N GLN A 153 13.26 1.66 -10.82
CA GLN A 153 12.90 0.84 -11.98
C GLN A 153 11.38 0.86 -12.22
N PRO A 154 10.92 1.00 -13.48
CA PRO A 154 9.50 0.86 -13.80
C PRO A 154 8.96 -0.49 -13.29
N TRP A 155 7.82 -0.45 -12.61
CA TRP A 155 7.17 -1.66 -12.15
C TRP A 155 6.53 -2.41 -13.34
N THR A 156 6.97 -3.64 -13.56
CA THR A 156 6.48 -4.53 -14.63
C THR A 156 5.76 -5.77 -14.11
N GLY A 157 5.65 -5.91 -12.78
CA GLY A 157 4.94 -7.01 -12.13
C GLY A 157 3.42 -6.82 -12.15
N THR A 158 2.68 -7.84 -11.71
CA THR A 158 1.24 -7.73 -11.45
C THR A 158 1.04 -6.81 -10.25
N GLY A 159 0.23 -5.78 -10.42
CA GLY A 159 0.06 -4.71 -9.42
C GLY A 159 -0.85 -5.04 -8.25
N GLY A 160 -1.33 -6.28 -8.10
CA GLY A 160 -2.28 -6.64 -7.05
C GLY A 160 -3.22 -7.76 -7.46
N TRP A 161 -4.31 -7.96 -6.72
CA TRP A 161 -5.33 -8.95 -7.04
C TRP A 161 -6.19 -8.47 -8.21
N ASP A 162 -6.11 -9.15 -9.35
CA ASP A 162 -6.98 -8.89 -10.50
C ASP A 162 -8.29 -9.67 -10.36
N HIS A 163 -9.38 -8.97 -10.03
CA HIS A 163 -10.73 -9.53 -9.93
C HIS A 163 -11.30 -9.98 -11.30
N PHE A 164 -10.70 -9.56 -12.39
CA PHE A 164 -11.14 -9.82 -13.75
C PHE A 164 -10.06 -10.47 -14.61
N GLY A 165 -9.19 -11.29 -13.99
CA GLY A 165 -8.13 -11.98 -14.68
C GLY A 165 -8.63 -12.49 -16.03
N SER A 166 -8.19 -11.87 -17.12
CA SER A 166 -8.47 -12.30 -18.48
C SER A 166 -7.96 -13.73 -18.63
N ALA A 167 -8.89 -14.68 -18.59
CA ALA A 167 -8.64 -16.04 -19.04
C ALA A 167 -8.18 -15.95 -20.49
N GLY A 168 -6.88 -16.13 -20.71
CA GLY A 168 -6.25 -16.38 -21.99
C GLY A 168 -6.04 -17.89 -22.13
#